data_467085f4e469df3b7c65171c2dd602f4
#
_entry.id   467085f4e469df3b7c65171c2dd602f4
#
_cell.length_a   1.000
_cell.length_b   1.000
_cell.length_c   1.000
_cell.angle_alpha   90.00
_cell.angle_beta   90.00
_cell.angle_gamma   90.00
#
_symmetry.space_group_name_H-M   'P 1'
#
loop_
_entity.id
_entity.type
_entity.pdbx_description
1 polymer ?
#
loop_
_entity_poly.entity_id
_entity_poly.type
_entity_poly.pdbx_seq_one_letter_code
_entity_poly.pdbx_strand_id
1 'polypeptide(L)'
;MTNASFHTSEGTIELELFPDDAPKTVENFTKLAGEGFYDGLIFHRVIPDFMIQGGCPEGTGTGGPGYKFEDEFNDHKVERGALAMANAGPNTNGSQFFIVTTDAAPWLDGKHTVFGKVTSGQDVVDKISMVERDARDLPKTPVVLERVELG
;
A
#
# COMPACT_ATOMS: atom_id res chain seq x y z
N MET A 1 -15.53 7.15 -10.65
CA MET A 1 -14.14 6.75 -10.44
C MET A 1 -13.75 6.97 -8.99
N THR A 2 -13.00 6.03 -8.44
CA THR A 2 -12.58 6.11 -7.04
C THR A 2 -11.09 6.41 -7.01
N ASN A 3 -10.75 7.54 -6.40
CA ASN A 3 -9.38 8.02 -6.31
C ASN A 3 -8.98 8.22 -4.85
N ALA A 4 -7.67 8.13 -4.59
CA ALA A 4 -7.11 8.41 -3.27
C ALA A 4 -5.84 9.23 -3.43
N SER A 5 -5.62 10.15 -2.48
CA SER A 5 -4.38 10.92 -2.39
C SER A 5 -3.70 10.55 -1.08
N PHE A 6 -2.47 10.05 -1.17
CA PHE A 6 -1.65 9.76 0.00
C PHE A 6 -0.75 10.97 0.24
N HIS A 7 -1.04 11.71 1.32
CA HIS A 7 -0.22 12.86 1.72
C HIS A 7 0.86 12.35 2.66
N THR A 8 2.08 12.28 2.17
CA THR A 8 3.21 11.75 2.95
C THR A 8 4.20 12.85 3.32
N SER A 9 5.07 12.55 4.27
CA SER A 9 6.15 13.46 4.66
C SER A 9 7.16 13.71 3.53
N GLU A 10 7.13 12.91 2.46
CA GLU A 10 8.03 13.04 1.30
C GLU A 10 7.32 13.59 0.06
N GLY A 11 6.02 13.82 0.11
CA GLY A 11 5.22 14.35 -0.98
C GLY A 11 3.90 13.62 -1.15
N THR A 12 3.14 14.00 -2.17
CA THR A 12 1.81 13.44 -2.41
C THR A 12 1.85 12.39 -3.52
N ILE A 13 1.15 11.28 -3.30
CA ILE A 13 0.99 10.19 -4.27
C ILE A 13 -0.51 10.13 -4.60
N GLU A 14 -0.83 10.23 -5.89
CA GLU A 14 -2.21 10.11 -6.37
C GLU A 14 -2.43 8.70 -6.92
N LEU A 15 -3.55 8.09 -6.55
CA LEU A 15 -3.87 6.72 -6.96
C LEU A 15 -5.30 6.61 -7.46
N GLU A 16 -5.51 5.69 -8.40
CA GLU A 16 -6.83 5.26 -8.83
C GLU A 16 -7.09 3.90 -8.18
N LEU A 17 -8.29 3.71 -7.61
CA LEU A 17 -8.70 2.43 -7.02
C LEU A 17 -9.57 1.67 -8.00
N PHE A 18 -9.62 0.33 -7.85
CA PHE A 18 -10.32 -0.56 -8.77
C PHE A 18 -11.53 -1.23 -8.08
N PRO A 19 -12.63 -0.50 -7.82
CA PRO A 19 -13.77 -1.07 -7.10
C PRO A 19 -14.49 -2.19 -7.85
N ASP A 20 -14.40 -2.22 -9.20
CA ASP A 20 -15.03 -3.27 -9.99
C ASP A 20 -14.25 -4.58 -9.93
N ASP A 21 -12.93 -4.50 -9.81
CA ASP A 21 -12.05 -5.68 -9.83
C ASP A 21 -11.73 -6.21 -8.43
N ALA A 22 -11.80 -5.35 -7.42
CA ALA A 22 -11.54 -5.71 -6.03
C ALA A 22 -12.53 -5.00 -5.09
N PRO A 23 -13.83 -5.28 -5.21
CA PRO A 23 -14.86 -4.51 -4.51
C PRO A 23 -14.74 -4.53 -2.99
N LYS A 24 -14.47 -5.68 -2.39
CA LYS A 24 -14.34 -5.79 -0.93
C LYS A 24 -13.08 -5.13 -0.43
N THR A 25 -12.00 -5.25 -1.17
CA THR A 25 -10.71 -4.64 -0.82
C THR A 25 -10.81 -3.12 -0.87
N VAL A 26 -11.40 -2.57 -1.93
CA VAL A 26 -11.58 -1.13 -2.07
C VAL A 26 -12.55 -0.62 -1.00
N GLU A 27 -13.64 -1.33 -0.73
CA GLU A 27 -14.59 -0.96 0.32
C GLU A 27 -13.89 -0.90 1.70
N ASN A 28 -13.10 -1.93 2.03
CA ASN A 28 -12.33 -1.98 3.27
C ASN A 28 -11.34 -0.82 3.37
N PHE A 29 -10.60 -0.58 2.30
CA PHE A 29 -9.59 0.48 2.26
C PHE A 29 -10.24 1.86 2.43
N THR A 30 -11.31 2.14 1.69
CA THR A 30 -11.99 3.44 1.77
C THR A 30 -12.66 3.65 3.11
N LYS A 31 -13.20 2.60 3.73
CA LYS A 31 -13.77 2.65 5.08
C LYS A 31 -12.70 3.03 6.10
N LEU A 32 -11.57 2.32 6.08
CA LEU A 32 -10.45 2.60 7.00
C LEU A 32 -9.90 4.01 6.80
N ALA A 33 -9.71 4.42 5.54
CA ALA A 33 -9.22 5.75 5.22
C ALA A 33 -10.20 6.83 5.70
N GLY A 34 -11.50 6.62 5.51
CA GLY A 34 -12.52 7.56 5.96
C GLY A 34 -12.63 7.68 7.47
N GLU A 35 -12.23 6.64 8.19
CA GLU A 35 -12.19 6.64 9.67
C GLU A 35 -10.91 7.23 10.24
N GLY A 36 -9.96 7.64 9.38
CA GLY A 36 -8.66 8.15 9.81
C GLY A 36 -7.70 7.05 10.25
N PHE A 37 -7.97 5.80 9.94
CA PHE A 37 -7.15 4.66 10.37
C PHE A 37 -5.69 4.78 9.92
N TYR A 38 -5.47 5.27 8.70
CA TYR A 38 -4.12 5.39 8.13
C TYR A 38 -3.38 6.66 8.54
N ASP A 39 -4.06 7.61 9.16
CA ASP A 39 -3.46 8.92 9.49
C ASP A 39 -2.32 8.75 10.50
N GLY A 40 -1.14 9.25 10.14
CA GLY A 40 0.04 9.21 11.00
C GLY A 40 0.79 7.88 11.01
N LEU A 41 0.38 6.90 10.22
CA LEU A 41 1.10 5.63 10.12
C LEU A 41 2.37 5.79 9.29
N ILE A 42 3.34 4.91 9.51
CA ILE A 42 4.62 4.94 8.79
C ILE A 42 4.68 3.88 7.70
N PHE A 43 5.55 4.12 6.70
CA PHE A 43 5.97 3.07 5.79
C PHE A 43 7.06 2.27 6.50
N HIS A 44 6.68 1.16 7.10
CA HIS A 44 7.56 0.40 7.99
C HIS A 44 8.52 -0.53 7.26
N ARG A 45 8.36 -0.70 5.95
CA ARG A 45 9.22 -1.55 5.14
C ARG A 45 9.38 -0.95 3.76
N VAL A 46 10.62 -0.60 3.41
CA VAL A 46 10.93 -0.05 2.09
C VAL A 46 12.13 -0.79 1.50
N ILE A 47 12.02 -1.19 0.24
CA ILE A 47 13.08 -1.92 -0.46
C ILE A 47 13.25 -1.29 -1.83
N PRO A 48 14.44 -0.72 -2.15
CA PRO A 48 14.71 -0.12 -3.46
C PRO A 48 14.48 -1.15 -4.58
N ASP A 49 13.94 -0.68 -5.70
CA ASP A 49 13.65 -1.51 -6.86
C ASP A 49 12.77 -2.71 -6.52
N PHE A 50 11.87 -2.53 -5.58
CA PHE A 50 10.85 -3.53 -5.21
C PHE A 50 9.54 -2.85 -4.81
N MET A 51 9.43 -2.34 -3.58
CA MET A 51 8.17 -1.76 -3.11
C MET A 51 8.36 -0.91 -1.84
N ILE A 52 7.30 -0.15 -1.49
CA ILE A 52 7.15 0.46 -0.16
C ILE A 52 5.89 -0.11 0.47
N GLN A 53 5.94 -0.42 1.75
CA GLN A 53 4.84 -1.06 2.48
C GLN A 53 4.46 -0.24 3.72
N GLY A 54 3.16 -0.08 3.93
CA GLY A 54 2.63 0.64 5.07
C GLY A 54 1.26 0.13 5.49
N GLY A 55 0.57 0.92 6.33
CA GLY A 55 -0.79 0.58 6.78
C GLY A 55 -0.86 -0.31 8.01
N CYS A 56 0.28 -0.56 8.67
CA CYS A 56 0.30 -1.29 9.93
C CYS A 56 0.11 -0.31 11.09
N PRO A 57 -0.97 -0.43 11.89
CA PRO A 57 -1.23 0.52 12.98
C PRO A 57 -0.14 0.55 14.05
N GLU A 58 0.62 -0.53 14.20
CA GLU A 58 1.72 -0.61 15.15
C GLU A 58 3.07 -0.26 14.54
N GLY A 59 3.16 -0.12 13.21
CA GLY A 59 4.41 0.18 12.52
C GLY A 59 5.43 -0.96 12.53
N THR A 60 5.00 -2.18 12.85
CA THR A 60 5.89 -3.34 13.02
C THR A 60 5.73 -4.39 11.93
N GLY A 61 4.65 -4.31 11.14
CA GLY A 61 4.30 -5.33 10.15
C GLY A 61 3.40 -6.43 10.68
N THR A 62 3.11 -6.46 11.98
CA THR A 62 2.30 -7.50 12.62
C THR A 62 0.88 -7.04 12.96
N GLY A 63 0.61 -5.73 12.91
CA GLY A 63 -0.69 -5.19 13.25
C GLY A 63 -1.66 -5.14 12.07
N GLY A 64 -2.93 -4.96 12.38
CA GLY A 64 -3.99 -4.85 11.40
C GLY A 64 -5.26 -4.27 12.01
N PRO A 65 -6.39 -4.27 11.28
CA PRO A 65 -7.63 -3.64 11.72
C PRO A 65 -8.44 -4.49 12.71
N GLY A 66 -7.94 -5.65 13.07
CA GLY A 66 -8.63 -6.56 14.00
C GLY A 66 -9.44 -7.65 13.31
N TYR A 67 -9.34 -7.76 11.99
CA TYR A 67 -10.02 -8.78 11.19
C TYR A 67 -9.22 -9.09 9.94
N LYS A 68 -9.59 -10.15 9.24
CA LYS A 68 -9.01 -10.56 7.96
C LYS A 68 -10.12 -10.78 6.95
N PHE A 69 -9.81 -10.63 5.67
CA PHE A 69 -10.77 -10.91 4.60
C PHE A 69 -10.09 -11.58 3.41
N GLU A 70 -10.93 -12.16 2.54
CA GLU A 70 -10.46 -12.98 1.41
C GLU A 70 -9.77 -12.16 0.32
N ASP A 71 -8.90 -12.84 -0.43
CA ASP A 71 -8.27 -12.29 -1.62
C ASP A 71 -9.30 -12.06 -2.73
N GLU A 72 -8.99 -11.08 -3.60
CA GLU A 72 -9.81 -10.77 -4.77
C GLU A 72 -8.88 -10.67 -5.99
N PHE A 73 -8.39 -11.82 -6.45
CA PHE A 73 -7.48 -11.86 -7.59
C PHE A 73 -8.20 -11.43 -8.87
N ASN A 74 -7.47 -10.72 -9.72
CA ASN A 74 -7.99 -10.13 -10.95
C ASN A 74 -6.88 -10.06 -12.00
N ASP A 75 -7.16 -9.42 -13.14
CA ASP A 75 -6.23 -9.38 -14.27
C ASP A 75 -5.10 -8.34 -14.10
N HIS A 76 -5.15 -7.51 -13.07
CA HIS A 76 -4.09 -6.55 -12.80
C HIS A 76 -2.85 -7.26 -12.27
N LYS A 77 -1.69 -6.89 -12.77
CA LYS A 77 -0.42 -7.48 -12.39
C LYS A 77 0.25 -6.70 -11.28
N VAL A 78 1.12 -7.39 -10.53
CA VAL A 78 1.98 -6.74 -9.55
C VAL A 78 3.17 -6.17 -10.31
N GLU A 79 3.02 -4.93 -10.75
CA GLU A 79 3.99 -4.22 -11.59
C GLU A 79 4.13 -2.78 -11.12
N ARG A 80 5.05 -2.04 -11.74
CA ARG A 80 5.36 -0.67 -11.34
C ARG A 80 4.10 0.18 -11.20
N GLY A 81 3.94 0.80 -10.04
CA GLY A 81 2.80 1.62 -9.70
C GLY A 81 1.61 0.88 -9.13
N ALA A 82 1.62 -0.45 -9.09
CA ALA A 82 0.51 -1.21 -8.52
C ALA A 82 0.39 -0.98 -7.02
N LEU A 83 -0.85 -0.82 -6.56
CA LEU A 83 -1.22 -0.78 -5.15
C LEU A 83 -1.86 -2.12 -4.81
N ALA A 84 -1.25 -2.87 -3.92
CA ALA A 84 -1.68 -4.22 -3.60
C ALA A 84 -1.72 -4.46 -2.10
N MET A 85 -2.49 -5.46 -1.67
CA MET A 85 -2.59 -5.82 -0.26
C MET A 85 -1.43 -6.71 0.17
N ALA A 86 -0.77 -6.31 1.24
CA ALA A 86 0.15 -7.19 1.94
C ALA A 86 -0.66 -8.25 2.70
N ASN A 87 -0.10 -9.46 2.83
CA ASN A 87 -0.78 -10.54 3.55
C ASN A 87 0.25 -11.51 4.17
N ALA A 88 -0.24 -12.44 4.98
CA ALA A 88 0.55 -13.49 5.60
C ALA A 88 0.14 -14.88 5.07
N GLY A 89 -0.27 -14.95 3.81
CA GLY A 89 -0.77 -16.15 3.14
C GLY A 89 -2.17 -15.92 2.58
N PRO A 90 -2.83 -16.97 2.04
CA PRO A 90 -4.15 -16.83 1.42
C PRO A 90 -5.20 -16.30 2.40
N ASN A 91 -6.02 -15.36 1.91
CA ASN A 91 -7.17 -14.84 2.63
C ASN A 91 -6.84 -14.23 4.01
N THR A 92 -5.72 -13.49 4.08
CA THR A 92 -5.29 -12.83 5.33
C THR A 92 -5.13 -11.32 5.16
N ASN A 93 -5.89 -10.71 4.26
CA ASN A 93 -5.87 -9.28 4.04
C ASN A 93 -6.43 -8.53 5.26
N GLY A 94 -5.83 -7.40 5.57
CA GLY A 94 -6.28 -6.55 6.68
C GLY A 94 -6.17 -5.07 6.30
N SER A 95 -5.14 -4.37 6.79
CA SER A 95 -4.95 -2.95 6.49
C SER A 95 -3.64 -2.66 5.75
N GLN A 96 -2.66 -3.55 5.81
CA GLN A 96 -1.35 -3.29 5.21
C GLN A 96 -1.41 -3.40 3.69
N PHE A 97 -0.70 -2.51 3.04
CA PHE A 97 -0.61 -2.44 1.57
C PHE A 97 0.83 -2.16 1.15
N PHE A 98 1.11 -2.38 -0.13
CA PHE A 98 2.40 -1.96 -0.70
C PHE A 98 2.19 -1.33 -2.08
N ILE A 99 3.12 -0.47 -2.46
CA ILE A 99 3.15 0.17 -3.78
C ILE A 99 4.46 -0.25 -4.45
N VAL A 100 4.34 -0.74 -5.66
CA VAL A 100 5.46 -1.37 -6.39
C VAL A 100 6.33 -0.32 -7.07
N THR A 101 7.65 -0.46 -6.92
CA THR A 101 8.64 0.40 -7.58
C THR A 101 9.42 -0.35 -8.67
N THR A 102 9.53 -1.67 -8.61
CA THR A 102 10.14 -2.47 -9.66
C THR A 102 9.26 -2.51 -10.92
N ASP A 103 9.83 -2.84 -12.06
CA ASP A 103 9.06 -2.91 -13.32
C ASP A 103 7.97 -3.97 -13.24
N ALA A 104 8.27 -5.14 -12.71
CA ALA A 104 7.29 -6.21 -12.51
C ALA A 104 7.76 -7.17 -11.44
N ALA A 105 6.80 -7.74 -10.69
CA ALA A 105 7.05 -8.74 -9.68
C ALA A 105 6.14 -9.96 -9.92
N PRO A 106 6.35 -10.69 -11.03
CA PRO A 106 5.43 -11.76 -11.45
C PRO A 106 5.32 -12.90 -10.44
N TRP A 107 6.30 -13.08 -9.55
CA TRP A 107 6.22 -14.07 -8.47
C TRP A 107 5.16 -13.72 -7.42
N LEU A 108 4.61 -12.50 -7.44
CA LEU A 108 3.55 -12.07 -6.54
C LEU A 108 2.16 -12.09 -7.22
N ASP A 109 2.11 -12.23 -8.55
CA ASP A 109 0.85 -12.31 -9.28
C ASP A 109 0.03 -13.51 -8.78
N GLY A 110 -1.26 -13.27 -8.54
CA GLY A 110 -2.15 -14.32 -8.02
C GLY A 110 -1.95 -14.65 -6.54
N LYS A 111 -1.13 -13.89 -5.82
CA LYS A 111 -0.89 -14.07 -4.38
C LYS A 111 -1.26 -12.84 -3.56
N HIS A 112 -1.33 -11.68 -4.20
CA HIS A 112 -1.70 -10.42 -3.57
C HIS A 112 -2.78 -9.73 -4.40
N THR A 113 -3.78 -9.18 -3.73
CA THR A 113 -4.87 -8.47 -4.40
C THR A 113 -4.39 -7.11 -4.86
N VAL A 114 -4.36 -6.88 -6.17
CA VAL A 114 -4.10 -5.55 -6.73
C VAL A 114 -5.41 -4.79 -6.76
N PHE A 115 -5.48 -3.65 -6.08
CA PHE A 115 -6.73 -2.89 -5.95
C PHE A 115 -6.61 -1.43 -6.38
N GLY A 116 -5.47 -1.03 -6.91
CA GLY A 116 -5.28 0.33 -7.42
C GLY A 116 -3.95 0.49 -8.15
N LYS A 117 -3.72 1.71 -8.62
CA LYS A 117 -2.46 2.08 -9.28
C LYS A 117 -2.14 3.54 -9.04
N VAL A 118 -0.86 3.86 -9.08
CA VAL A 118 -0.39 5.25 -9.02
C VAL A 118 -0.69 5.95 -10.35
N THR A 119 -1.33 7.11 -10.27
CA THR A 119 -1.61 7.95 -11.44
C THR A 119 -0.69 9.17 -11.48
N SER A 120 -0.16 9.60 -10.34
CA SER A 120 0.79 10.70 -10.23
C SER A 120 1.61 10.52 -8.95
N GLY A 121 2.87 10.97 -8.96
CA GLY A 121 3.72 10.86 -7.78
C GLY A 121 4.50 9.57 -7.67
N GLN A 122 4.68 8.82 -8.77
CA GLN A 122 5.55 7.64 -8.76
C GLN A 122 6.98 8.00 -8.34
N ASP A 123 7.44 9.19 -8.67
CA ASP A 123 8.74 9.70 -8.21
C ASP A 123 8.82 9.80 -6.68
N VAL A 124 7.72 10.14 -6.02
CA VAL A 124 7.63 10.16 -4.55
C VAL A 124 7.75 8.75 -4.00
N VAL A 125 7.06 7.78 -4.61
CA VAL A 125 7.16 6.36 -4.23
C VAL A 125 8.60 5.87 -4.37
N ASP A 126 9.25 6.17 -5.49
CA ASP A 126 10.64 5.79 -5.73
C ASP A 126 11.56 6.42 -4.69
N LYS A 127 11.35 7.69 -4.37
CA LYS A 127 12.12 8.40 -3.36
C LYS A 127 12.00 7.74 -1.98
N ILE A 128 10.79 7.38 -1.58
CA ILE A 128 10.55 6.69 -0.31
C ILE A 128 11.27 5.34 -0.29
N SER A 129 11.28 4.61 -1.40
CA SER A 129 11.94 3.30 -1.48
C SER A 129 13.46 3.40 -1.31
N MET A 130 14.03 4.58 -1.53
CA MET A 130 15.49 4.81 -1.51
C MET A 130 15.99 5.44 -0.22
N VAL A 131 15.13 5.73 0.76
CA VAL A 131 15.57 6.33 2.01
C VAL A 131 16.45 5.36 2.80
N GLU A 132 17.30 5.92 3.66
CA GLU A 132 18.16 5.11 4.51
C GLU A 132 17.31 4.23 5.42
N ARG A 133 17.66 2.94 5.51
CA ARG A 133 16.90 1.95 6.27
C ARG A 133 17.84 1.05 7.08
N ASP A 134 17.26 0.38 8.08
CA ASP A 134 17.99 -0.58 8.91
C ASP A 134 17.98 -1.99 8.27
N ALA A 135 18.50 -2.98 9.00
CA ALA A 135 18.60 -4.35 8.52
C ALA A 135 17.24 -5.04 8.32
N ARG A 136 16.14 -4.45 8.81
CA ARG A 136 14.77 -4.96 8.65
C ARG A 136 14.00 -4.17 7.61
N ASP A 137 14.68 -3.32 6.83
CA ASP A 137 14.09 -2.46 5.82
C ASP A 137 13.17 -1.36 6.38
N LEU A 138 13.31 -1.05 7.66
CA LEU A 138 12.60 0.04 8.31
C LEU A 138 13.37 1.35 8.09
N PRO A 139 12.74 2.41 7.53
CA PRO A 139 13.40 3.69 7.37
C PRO A 139 13.97 4.19 8.71
N LYS A 140 15.23 4.63 8.70
CA LYS A 140 15.88 5.16 9.90
C LYS A 140 15.24 6.46 10.37
N THR A 141 14.80 7.30 9.43
CA THR A 141 13.95 8.45 9.71
C THR A 141 12.55 8.09 9.26
N PRO A 142 11.54 8.12 10.13
CA PRO A 142 10.19 7.70 9.76
C PRO A 142 9.66 8.45 8.55
N VAL A 143 9.12 7.70 7.58
CA VAL A 143 8.34 8.25 6.46
C VAL A 143 6.88 8.10 6.85
N VAL A 144 6.20 9.22 7.05
CA VAL A 144 4.85 9.24 7.59
C VAL A 144 3.81 9.39 6.48
N LEU A 145 2.80 8.53 6.51
CA LEU A 145 1.57 8.74 5.75
C LEU A 145 0.69 9.63 6.63
N GLU A 146 0.69 10.93 6.32
CA GLU A 146 0.03 11.92 7.18
C GLU A 146 -1.47 11.76 7.14
N ARG A 147 -2.03 11.51 5.96
CA ARG A 147 -3.46 11.22 5.78
C ARG A 147 -3.72 10.64 4.40
N VAL A 148 -4.86 9.97 4.27
CA VAL A 148 -5.39 9.50 2.99
C VAL A 148 -6.64 10.31 2.69
N GLU A 149 -6.64 11.02 1.57
CA GLU A 149 -7.77 11.79 1.11
C GLU A 149 -8.48 11.03 0.00
N LEU A 150 -9.79 10.83 0.15
CA LEU A 150 -10.60 10.14 -0.86
C LEU A 150 -11.26 11.17 -1.76
N GLY A 151 -11.19 10.95 -3.06
CA GLY A 151 -11.74 11.85 -4.06
C GLY A 151 -12.80 11.26 -4.96
#